data_dfbb3d6d6849a20aa6d867b393e99605
#
_entry.id   dfbb3d6d6849a20aa6d867b393e99605
#
_cell.length_a   1.000
_cell.length_b   1.000
_cell.length_c   1.000
_cell.angle_alpha   90.00
_cell.angle_beta   90.00
_cell.angle_gamma   90.00
#
_symmetry.space_group_name_H-M   'P 1'
#
loop_
_entity.id
_entity.type
_entity.pdbx_description
1 polymer ?
#
loop_
_entity_poly.entity_id
_entity_poly.type
_entity_poly.pdbx_seq_one_letter_code
_entity_poly.pdbx_strand_id
1 'polypeptide(L)'
;MPIREHRVFRGVWWSANFLLLTALLGVIYSGGWEFSVRRYLDGFSDAIVPASEPAERQVEAILDWMRKGPPRMVAANPSALAARDPQTTLNYQQLLSVCGTATNAFLNLAHSNGLSVRRLLLLAPDRTTKHVVAEVLVDGRWVIVDPAYRLVMRDGKGRTLTREDLRDPAIFAEASSVVPHYPKDYTYESFAHVRLARVPILGLPLRWMLDRTLPNWEEGFDWTLLLERESFFVLCSSACALLFLLLLRFFLGWYADHRLNISRFRLRSQFLKAGTTFFRAPEIK
;
A
#
# COMPACT_ATOMS: atom_id res chain seq x y z
N MET A 1 17.75 -18.95 -39.17
CA MET A 1 16.34 -19.28 -39.49
C MET A 1 15.44 -18.09 -39.22
N PRO A 2 14.43 -17.79 -40.05
CA PRO A 2 13.50 -16.71 -39.74
C PRO A 2 12.54 -17.11 -38.62
N ILE A 3 12.13 -16.15 -37.77
CA ILE A 3 11.17 -16.33 -36.66
C ILE A 3 9.87 -17.03 -37.09
N ARG A 4 9.53 -16.96 -38.38
CA ARG A 4 8.32 -17.58 -38.94
C ARG A 4 8.26 -19.13 -38.79
N GLU A 5 9.40 -19.78 -38.72
CA GLU A 5 9.50 -21.25 -38.66
C GLU A 5 9.20 -21.79 -37.26
N HIS A 6 9.33 -20.94 -36.16
CA HIS A 6 9.09 -21.32 -34.80
C HIS A 6 7.74 -20.77 -34.30
N ARG A 7 6.62 -21.40 -34.67
CA ARG A 7 5.25 -20.92 -34.34
C ARG A 7 5.04 -20.68 -32.84
N VAL A 8 5.46 -21.63 -32.01
CA VAL A 8 5.29 -21.56 -30.55
C VAL A 8 6.10 -20.40 -29.97
N PHE A 9 7.39 -20.30 -30.32
CA PHE A 9 8.24 -19.20 -29.86
C PHE A 9 7.68 -17.83 -30.29
N ARG A 10 7.19 -17.72 -31.52
CA ARG A 10 6.55 -16.51 -32.02
C ARG A 10 5.33 -16.12 -31.20
N GLY A 11 4.47 -17.10 -30.85
CA GLY A 11 3.31 -16.86 -29.98
C GLY A 11 3.74 -16.32 -28.61
N VAL A 12 4.67 -17.00 -27.93
CA VAL A 12 5.20 -16.57 -26.63
C VAL A 12 5.85 -15.18 -26.71
N TRP A 13 6.64 -14.92 -27.76
CA TRP A 13 7.29 -13.62 -27.96
C TRP A 13 6.28 -12.47 -28.11
N TRP A 14 5.24 -12.66 -28.93
CA TRP A 14 4.21 -11.62 -29.11
C TRP A 14 3.36 -11.44 -27.85
N SER A 15 3.00 -12.53 -27.19
CA SER A 15 2.30 -12.44 -25.91
C SER A 15 3.10 -11.69 -24.84
N ALA A 16 4.39 -11.98 -24.71
CA ALA A 16 5.27 -11.28 -23.80
C ALA A 16 5.39 -9.77 -24.12
N ASN A 17 5.47 -9.41 -25.42
CA ASN A 17 5.49 -7.98 -25.80
C ASN A 17 4.14 -7.29 -25.55
N PHE A 18 3.02 -7.96 -25.79
CA PHE A 18 1.69 -7.42 -25.50
C PHE A 18 1.50 -7.19 -24.00
N LEU A 19 1.85 -8.19 -23.16
CA LEU A 19 1.79 -8.05 -21.70
C LEU A 19 2.74 -6.96 -21.19
N LEU A 20 3.92 -6.81 -21.79
CA LEU A 20 4.87 -5.75 -21.45
C LEU A 20 4.29 -4.36 -21.74
N LEU A 21 3.63 -4.19 -22.87
CA LEU A 21 2.94 -2.94 -23.21
C LEU A 21 1.80 -2.67 -22.21
N THR A 22 1.01 -3.69 -21.89
CA THR A 22 -0.09 -3.57 -20.90
C THR A 22 0.47 -3.20 -19.52
N ALA A 23 1.57 -3.83 -19.07
CA ALA A 23 2.20 -3.49 -17.80
C ALA A 23 2.76 -2.05 -17.80
N LEU A 24 3.35 -1.60 -18.91
CA LEU A 24 3.82 -0.22 -19.05
C LEU A 24 2.67 0.79 -18.96
N LEU A 25 1.56 0.54 -19.64
CA LEU A 25 0.34 1.37 -19.53
C LEU A 25 -0.21 1.34 -18.11
N GLY A 26 -0.16 0.18 -17.46
CA GLY A 26 -0.53 0.04 -16.04
C GLY A 26 0.31 0.92 -15.12
N VAL A 27 1.64 0.97 -15.32
CA VAL A 27 2.55 1.84 -14.54
C VAL A 27 2.24 3.32 -14.79
N ILE A 28 2.03 3.72 -16.05
CA ILE A 28 1.70 5.12 -16.39
C ILE A 28 0.39 5.54 -15.74
N TYR A 29 -0.66 4.72 -15.87
CA TYR A 29 -1.97 5.00 -15.30
C TYR A 29 -1.91 5.07 -13.76
N SER A 30 -1.36 4.02 -13.12
CA SER A 30 -1.29 3.97 -11.66
C SER A 30 -0.33 5.00 -11.08
N GLY A 31 0.73 5.38 -11.79
CA GLY A 31 1.60 6.50 -11.43
C GLY A 31 0.87 7.84 -11.42
N GLY A 32 0.06 8.10 -12.45
CA GLY A 32 -0.80 9.29 -12.50
C GLY A 32 -1.86 9.30 -11.38
N TRP A 33 -2.48 8.14 -11.13
CA TRP A 33 -3.45 7.98 -10.04
C TRP A 33 -2.80 8.21 -8.67
N GLU A 34 -1.67 7.56 -8.37
CA GLU A 34 -0.95 7.75 -7.10
C GLU A 34 -0.48 9.20 -6.93
N PHE A 35 -0.01 9.86 -8.00
CA PHE A 35 0.34 11.27 -7.96
C PHE A 35 -0.87 12.14 -7.60
N SER A 36 -2.03 11.89 -8.21
CA SER A 36 -3.27 12.61 -7.92
C SER A 36 -3.71 12.42 -6.46
N VAL A 37 -3.67 11.18 -5.96
CA VAL A 37 -4.03 10.85 -4.58
C VAL A 37 -3.08 11.54 -3.58
N ARG A 38 -1.77 11.53 -3.84
CA ARG A 38 -0.80 12.25 -2.99
C ARG A 38 -1.09 13.74 -2.94
N ARG A 39 -1.26 14.38 -4.10
CA ARG A 39 -1.59 15.81 -4.16
C ARG A 39 -2.87 16.15 -3.41
N TYR A 40 -3.89 15.28 -3.52
CA TYR A 40 -5.13 15.45 -2.76
C TYR A 40 -4.89 15.36 -1.25
N LEU A 41 -4.15 14.34 -0.80
CA LEU A 41 -3.84 14.14 0.62
C LEU A 41 -2.99 15.27 1.19
N ASP A 42 -1.96 15.71 0.45
CA ASP A 42 -1.09 16.80 0.87
C ASP A 42 -1.90 18.09 1.05
N GLY A 43 -2.69 18.47 0.04
CA GLY A 43 -3.52 19.68 0.16
C GLY A 43 -4.60 19.57 1.24
N PHE A 44 -5.14 18.37 1.47
CA PHE A 44 -6.10 18.14 2.55
C PHE A 44 -5.42 18.23 3.92
N SER A 45 -4.27 17.60 4.06
CA SER A 45 -3.47 17.60 5.29
C SER A 45 -3.00 18.99 5.67
N ASP A 46 -2.48 19.76 4.70
CA ASP A 46 -2.05 21.15 4.89
C ASP A 46 -3.20 22.05 5.40
N ALA A 47 -4.44 21.73 5.03
CA ALA A 47 -5.62 22.50 5.45
C ALA A 47 -6.03 22.23 6.92
N ILE A 48 -5.67 21.09 7.48
CA ILE A 48 -6.13 20.67 8.82
C ILE A 48 -5.01 20.59 9.85
N VAL A 49 -3.76 20.44 9.42
CA VAL A 49 -2.61 20.25 10.31
C VAL A 49 -1.61 21.38 10.13
N PRO A 50 -1.27 22.10 11.21
CA PRO A 50 -0.23 23.12 11.14
C PRO A 50 1.15 22.50 10.88
N ALA A 51 1.80 22.88 9.79
CA ALA A 51 3.05 22.27 9.32
C ALA A 51 4.25 22.44 10.28
N SER A 52 4.22 23.39 11.20
CA SER A 52 5.31 23.71 12.12
C SER A 52 5.15 23.08 13.52
N GLU A 53 4.08 22.33 13.75
CA GLU A 53 3.79 21.78 15.06
C GLU A 53 4.54 20.46 15.32
N PRO A 54 4.86 20.14 16.60
CA PRO A 54 5.41 18.84 16.99
C PRO A 54 4.50 17.68 16.59
N ALA A 55 5.06 16.48 16.40
CA ALA A 55 4.35 15.28 15.97
C ALA A 55 3.06 15.01 16.79
N GLU A 56 3.14 15.18 18.10
CA GLU A 56 1.99 14.99 18.99
C GLU A 56 0.83 15.96 18.69
N ARG A 57 1.14 17.23 18.42
CA ARG A 57 0.15 18.25 18.06
C ARG A 57 -0.46 18.00 16.70
N GLN A 58 0.34 17.51 15.76
CA GLN A 58 -0.17 17.10 14.44
C GLN A 58 -1.16 15.94 14.56
N VAL A 59 -0.85 14.94 15.39
CA VAL A 59 -1.77 13.83 15.69
C VAL A 59 -3.10 14.35 16.27
N GLU A 60 -3.01 15.24 17.25
CA GLU A 60 -4.22 15.82 17.86
C GLU A 60 -5.04 16.64 16.85
N ALA A 61 -4.39 17.40 15.96
CA ALA A 61 -5.10 18.17 14.92
C ALA A 61 -5.88 17.25 13.97
N ILE A 62 -5.29 16.12 13.55
CA ILE A 62 -5.98 15.14 12.72
C ILE A 62 -7.17 14.55 13.49
N LEU A 63 -6.98 14.16 14.75
CA LEU A 63 -8.06 13.59 15.57
C LEU A 63 -9.16 14.62 15.85
N ASP A 64 -8.82 15.90 16.03
CA ASP A 64 -9.80 16.97 16.20
C ASP A 64 -10.65 17.17 14.95
N TRP A 65 -10.01 17.12 13.77
CA TRP A 65 -10.77 17.11 12.53
C TRP A 65 -11.71 15.89 12.45
N MET A 66 -11.25 14.71 12.86
CA MET A 66 -12.07 13.49 12.92
C MET A 66 -13.19 13.56 13.95
N ARG A 67 -13.01 14.31 15.07
CA ARG A 67 -14.06 14.54 16.10
C ARG A 67 -15.18 15.46 15.61
N LYS A 68 -14.89 16.39 14.70
CA LYS A 68 -15.89 17.29 14.13
C LYS A 68 -16.89 16.59 13.20
N GLY A 69 -16.59 15.36 12.79
CA GLY A 69 -17.48 14.53 12.01
C GLY A 69 -18.69 14.03 12.80
N PRO A 70 -19.74 13.56 12.12
CA PRO A 70 -20.90 12.96 12.77
C PRO A 70 -20.49 11.76 13.62
N PRO A 71 -21.28 11.38 14.64
CA PRO A 71 -20.98 10.23 15.47
C PRO A 71 -20.90 8.95 14.62
N ARG A 72 -20.15 7.97 15.10
CA ARG A 72 -19.94 6.70 14.40
C ARG A 72 -21.27 6.02 14.11
N MET A 73 -21.63 5.94 12.83
CA MET A 73 -22.79 5.19 12.36
C MET A 73 -22.32 3.82 11.87
N VAL A 74 -23.11 2.78 12.12
CA VAL A 74 -22.88 1.47 11.50
C VAL A 74 -23.23 1.60 10.03
N ALA A 75 -22.24 1.67 9.16
CA ALA A 75 -22.48 1.76 7.73
C ALA A 75 -22.80 0.39 7.15
N ALA A 76 -23.64 0.38 6.12
CA ALA A 76 -23.71 -0.74 5.20
C ALA A 76 -22.31 -1.02 4.62
N ASN A 77 -21.88 -2.29 4.61
CA ASN A 77 -20.56 -2.74 4.18
C ASN A 77 -20.08 -2.04 2.91
N PRO A 78 -19.08 -1.15 2.99
CA PRO A 78 -18.45 -0.63 1.78
C PRO A 78 -17.78 -1.79 1.04
N SER A 79 -17.75 -1.74 -0.27
CA SER A 79 -16.96 -2.71 -1.04
C SER A 79 -15.51 -2.71 -0.54
N ALA A 80 -14.85 -3.87 -0.54
CA ALA A 80 -13.47 -3.99 -0.05
C ALA A 80 -12.49 -3.03 -0.77
N LEU A 81 -12.80 -2.62 -2.00
CA LEU A 81 -12.06 -1.65 -2.80
C LEU A 81 -12.28 -0.21 -2.30
N ALA A 82 -13.52 0.20 -2.11
CA ALA A 82 -13.85 1.54 -1.63
C ALA A 82 -13.28 1.83 -0.23
N ALA A 83 -13.09 0.80 0.60
CA ALA A 83 -12.52 0.94 1.94
C ALA A 83 -11.03 1.32 1.96
N ARG A 84 -10.34 1.30 0.82
CA ARG A 84 -8.89 1.62 0.69
C ARG A 84 -8.62 2.91 -0.07
N ASP A 85 -9.65 3.48 -0.70
CA ASP A 85 -9.50 4.73 -1.42
C ASP A 85 -9.49 5.90 -0.44
N PRO A 86 -8.40 6.70 -0.35
CA PRO A 86 -8.35 7.85 0.54
C PRO A 86 -9.46 8.88 0.30
N GLN A 87 -9.86 9.09 -0.94
CA GLN A 87 -10.97 10.01 -1.26
C GLN A 87 -12.29 9.53 -0.62
N THR A 88 -12.47 8.22 -0.54
CA THR A 88 -13.64 7.60 0.07
C THR A 88 -13.52 7.58 1.60
N THR A 89 -12.33 7.23 2.12
CA THR A 89 -12.10 7.14 3.58
C THR A 89 -12.07 8.50 4.26
N LEU A 90 -11.76 9.57 3.54
CA LEU A 90 -11.85 10.95 4.04
C LEU A 90 -13.26 11.54 3.97
N ASN A 91 -14.20 10.84 3.36
CA ASN A 91 -15.61 11.20 3.43
C ASN A 91 -16.17 10.89 4.84
N TYR A 92 -16.76 11.86 5.50
CA TYR A 92 -17.27 11.74 6.86
C TYR A 92 -18.18 10.54 7.10
N GLN A 93 -19.01 10.16 6.16
CA GLN A 93 -19.90 9.02 6.31
C GLN A 93 -19.15 7.68 6.40
N GLN A 94 -17.98 7.58 5.79
CA GLN A 94 -17.18 6.34 5.78
C GLN A 94 -16.09 6.31 6.85
N LEU A 95 -15.51 7.45 7.19
CA LEU A 95 -14.57 7.60 8.30
C LEU A 95 -15.05 6.98 9.60
N LEU A 96 -16.34 6.94 9.77
CA LEU A 96 -16.98 6.67 11.07
C LEU A 96 -17.58 5.28 11.17
N SER A 97 -17.53 4.51 10.08
CA SER A 97 -18.30 3.27 10.03
C SER A 97 -17.57 2.06 10.59
N VAL A 98 -16.25 1.98 10.40
CA VAL A 98 -15.45 0.81 10.81
C VAL A 98 -14.08 1.28 11.30
N CYS A 99 -13.51 0.59 12.31
CA CYS A 99 -12.17 0.91 12.81
C CYS A 99 -11.10 0.91 11.73
N GLY A 100 -11.22 0.02 10.73
CA GLY A 100 -10.28 -0.04 9.62
C GLY A 100 -10.29 1.18 8.71
N THR A 101 -11.46 1.78 8.42
CA THR A 101 -11.55 3.00 7.58
C THR A 101 -11.09 4.23 8.32
N ALA A 102 -11.44 4.36 9.61
CA ALA A 102 -10.95 5.45 10.44
C ALA A 102 -9.42 5.42 10.56
N THR A 103 -8.85 4.25 10.82
CA THR A 103 -7.39 4.10 10.89
C THR A 103 -6.73 4.35 9.53
N ASN A 104 -7.31 3.90 8.42
CA ASN A 104 -6.80 4.19 7.08
C ASN A 104 -6.73 5.70 6.80
N ALA A 105 -7.81 6.43 7.10
CA ALA A 105 -7.84 7.88 6.92
C ALA A 105 -6.78 8.58 7.76
N PHE A 106 -6.67 8.22 9.04
CA PHE A 106 -5.65 8.75 9.93
C PHE A 106 -4.23 8.49 9.41
N LEU A 107 -3.91 7.25 9.04
CA LEU A 107 -2.59 6.87 8.53
C LEU A 107 -2.20 7.64 7.27
N ASN A 108 -3.13 7.81 6.33
CA ASN A 108 -2.87 8.57 5.10
C ASN A 108 -2.61 10.05 5.37
N LEU A 109 -3.39 10.69 6.25
CA LEU A 109 -3.20 12.09 6.62
C LEU A 109 -1.89 12.29 7.42
N ALA A 110 -1.64 11.45 8.40
CA ALA A 110 -0.44 11.51 9.22
C ALA A 110 0.83 11.31 8.38
N HIS A 111 0.80 10.33 7.46
CA HIS A 111 1.90 10.10 6.53
C HIS A 111 2.13 11.27 5.57
N SER A 112 1.05 11.88 5.07
CA SER A 112 1.14 13.07 4.18
C SER A 112 1.79 14.26 4.90
N ASN A 113 1.62 14.36 6.22
CA ASN A 113 2.32 15.33 7.06
C ASN A 113 3.77 14.96 7.43
N GLY A 114 4.28 13.86 6.90
CA GLY A 114 5.64 13.40 7.19
C GLY A 114 5.79 12.66 8.53
N LEU A 115 4.69 12.32 9.22
CA LEU A 115 4.76 11.50 10.42
C LEU A 115 5.10 10.05 10.05
N SER A 116 5.98 9.43 10.84
CA SER A 116 6.20 7.98 10.77
C SER A 116 5.05 7.27 11.47
N VAL A 117 4.25 6.56 10.70
CA VAL A 117 3.04 5.89 11.20
C VAL A 117 2.94 4.48 10.64
N ARG A 118 2.36 3.57 11.42
CA ARG A 118 2.10 2.20 10.98
C ARG A 118 0.79 1.69 11.54
N ARG A 119 0.21 0.71 10.85
CA ARG A 119 -1.01 0.05 11.28
C ARG A 119 -0.69 -0.99 12.34
N LEU A 120 -1.55 -1.10 13.36
CA LEU A 120 -1.52 -2.17 14.34
C LEU A 120 -2.88 -2.88 14.37
N LEU A 121 -2.87 -4.18 14.11
CA LEU A 121 -4.02 -5.06 14.18
C LEU A 121 -4.00 -5.76 15.55
N LEU A 122 -5.01 -5.52 16.39
CA LEU A 122 -5.20 -6.27 17.63
C LEU A 122 -5.89 -7.59 17.29
N LEU A 123 -5.28 -8.69 17.70
CA LEU A 123 -5.73 -10.03 17.34
C LEU A 123 -6.40 -10.72 18.53
N ALA A 124 -7.44 -11.47 18.22
CA ALA A 124 -8.01 -12.45 19.14
C ALA A 124 -7.09 -13.69 19.26
N PRO A 125 -7.32 -14.58 20.25
CA PRO A 125 -6.55 -15.81 20.40
C PRO A 125 -6.56 -16.71 19.14
N ASP A 126 -7.66 -16.71 18.37
CA ASP A 126 -7.80 -17.40 17.08
C ASP A 126 -7.12 -16.63 15.93
N ARG A 127 -6.37 -15.57 16.24
CA ARG A 127 -5.73 -14.65 15.29
C ARG A 127 -6.68 -13.91 14.36
N THR A 128 -7.96 -13.87 14.64
CA THR A 128 -8.88 -12.95 13.95
C THR A 128 -8.65 -11.52 14.41
N THR A 129 -8.80 -10.54 13.52
CA THR A 129 -8.63 -9.13 13.85
C THR A 129 -9.84 -8.64 14.62
N LYS A 130 -9.66 -8.27 15.88
CA LYS A 130 -10.70 -7.66 16.72
C LYS A 130 -10.81 -6.16 16.48
N HIS A 131 -9.67 -5.48 16.42
CA HIS A 131 -9.61 -4.03 16.28
C HIS A 131 -8.41 -3.58 15.48
N VAL A 132 -8.47 -2.35 14.99
CA VAL A 132 -7.39 -1.75 14.20
C VAL A 132 -7.09 -0.38 14.78
N VAL A 133 -5.85 -0.17 15.18
CA VAL A 133 -5.32 1.10 15.67
C VAL A 133 -4.10 1.53 14.87
N ALA A 134 -3.59 2.71 15.15
CA ALA A 134 -2.35 3.23 14.59
C ALA A 134 -1.25 3.31 15.65
N GLU A 135 -0.02 3.12 15.24
CA GLU A 135 1.17 3.52 15.97
C GLU A 135 1.80 4.71 15.28
N VAL A 136 2.18 5.71 16.04
CA VAL A 136 2.85 6.93 15.57
C VAL A 136 4.17 7.06 16.29
N LEU A 137 5.25 7.37 15.56
CA LEU A 137 6.56 7.62 16.16
C LEU A 137 6.61 9.04 16.68
N VAL A 138 6.60 9.18 18.02
CA VAL A 138 6.71 10.44 18.74
C VAL A 138 7.91 10.35 19.68
N ASP A 139 8.87 11.25 19.56
CA ASP A 139 10.08 11.32 20.40
C ASP A 139 10.83 9.98 20.52
N GLY A 140 10.91 9.25 19.39
CA GLY A 140 11.58 7.95 19.33
C GLY A 140 10.78 6.76 19.89
N ARG A 141 9.52 6.95 20.28
CA ARG A 141 8.64 5.93 20.83
C ARG A 141 7.40 5.72 19.96
N TRP A 142 7.02 4.47 19.76
CA TRP A 142 5.78 4.12 19.04
C TRP A 142 4.60 4.24 19.99
N VAL A 143 3.84 5.33 19.88
CA VAL A 143 2.66 5.59 20.71
C VAL A 143 1.39 5.12 20.01
N ILE A 144 0.43 4.67 20.81
CA ILE A 144 -0.85 4.15 20.33
C ILE A 144 -1.86 5.28 20.15
N VAL A 145 -2.44 5.29 18.96
CA VAL A 145 -3.56 6.16 18.59
C VAL A 145 -4.71 5.27 18.12
N ASP A 146 -5.89 5.50 18.67
CA ASP A 146 -7.12 4.84 18.20
C ASP A 146 -7.99 5.83 17.41
N PRO A 147 -7.88 5.84 16.08
CA PRO A 147 -8.65 6.77 15.24
C PRO A 147 -10.15 6.50 15.25
N ALA A 148 -10.57 5.24 15.50
CA ALA A 148 -11.97 4.89 15.57
C ALA A 148 -12.69 5.56 16.74
N TYR A 149 -11.98 5.70 17.86
CA TYR A 149 -12.44 6.40 19.06
C TYR A 149 -11.86 7.82 19.18
N ARG A 150 -11.01 8.23 18.21
CA ARG A 150 -10.38 9.55 18.16
C ARG A 150 -9.57 9.86 19.41
N LEU A 151 -8.81 8.88 19.86
CA LEU A 151 -8.11 8.85 21.13
C LEU A 151 -6.61 8.63 20.92
N VAL A 152 -5.79 9.44 21.59
CA VAL A 152 -4.39 9.11 21.88
C VAL A 152 -4.37 8.40 23.22
N MET A 153 -3.80 7.19 23.30
CA MET A 153 -3.71 6.46 24.54
C MET A 153 -2.72 7.16 25.48
N ARG A 154 -3.23 7.61 26.65
CA ARG A 154 -2.46 8.33 27.69
C ARG A 154 -2.73 7.74 29.06
N ASP A 155 -1.72 7.79 29.94
CA ASP A 155 -1.92 7.52 31.37
C ASP A 155 -2.57 8.72 32.07
N GLY A 156 -2.95 8.54 33.35
CA GLY A 156 -3.56 9.59 34.17
C GLY A 156 -2.67 10.82 34.40
N LYS A 157 -1.37 10.75 34.04
CA LYS A 157 -0.41 11.88 34.07
C LYS A 157 -0.28 12.56 32.71
N GLY A 158 -1.02 12.11 31.69
CA GLY A 158 -0.97 12.66 30.34
C GLY A 158 0.17 12.15 29.45
N ARG A 159 0.99 11.18 29.91
CA ARG A 159 2.06 10.56 29.13
C ARG A 159 1.45 9.63 28.07
N THR A 160 1.90 9.76 26.84
CA THR A 160 1.50 8.86 25.74
C THR A 160 2.02 7.44 25.95
N LEU A 161 1.16 6.46 25.68
CA LEU A 161 1.41 5.04 25.94
C LEU A 161 1.83 4.29 24.67
N THR A 162 2.77 3.38 24.87
CA THR A 162 3.19 2.42 23.85
C THR A 162 2.34 1.15 23.92
N ARG A 163 2.48 0.26 22.95
CA ARG A 163 1.85 -1.07 22.97
C ARG A 163 2.29 -1.88 24.20
N GLU A 164 3.55 -1.78 24.58
CA GLU A 164 4.11 -2.47 25.75
C GLU A 164 3.46 -1.99 27.04
N ASP A 165 3.27 -0.67 27.20
CA ASP A 165 2.57 -0.10 28.36
C ASP A 165 1.12 -0.63 28.44
N LEU A 166 0.42 -0.74 27.30
CA LEU A 166 -0.98 -1.17 27.22
C LEU A 166 -1.20 -2.69 27.37
N ARG A 167 -0.13 -3.48 27.52
CA ARG A 167 -0.23 -4.89 27.92
C ARG A 167 -0.67 -5.04 29.39
N ASP A 168 -0.39 -4.05 30.20
CA ASP A 168 -0.88 -4.02 31.56
C ASP A 168 -2.38 -3.68 31.57
N PRO A 169 -3.26 -4.60 32.05
CA PRO A 169 -4.69 -4.37 32.06
C PRO A 169 -5.13 -3.16 32.91
N ALA A 170 -4.38 -2.81 33.95
CA ALA A 170 -4.69 -1.66 34.78
C ALA A 170 -4.41 -0.34 34.03
N ILE A 171 -3.27 -0.24 33.34
CA ILE A 171 -2.91 0.91 32.50
C ILE A 171 -3.89 1.03 31.35
N PHE A 172 -4.23 -0.08 30.69
CA PHE A 172 -5.23 -0.09 29.63
C PHE A 172 -6.61 0.38 30.11
N ALA A 173 -7.07 -0.11 31.28
CA ALA A 173 -8.36 0.28 31.86
C ALA A 173 -8.39 1.79 32.18
N GLU A 174 -7.28 2.35 32.70
CA GLU A 174 -7.16 3.78 32.98
C GLU A 174 -7.20 4.59 31.67
N ALA A 175 -6.35 4.25 30.69
CA ALA A 175 -6.25 4.96 29.42
C ALA A 175 -7.56 4.93 28.61
N SER A 176 -8.28 3.82 28.64
CA SER A 176 -9.54 3.64 27.91
C SER A 176 -10.75 4.26 28.62
N SER A 177 -10.65 4.57 29.92
CA SER A 177 -11.76 5.13 30.73
C SER A 177 -12.26 6.48 30.25
N VAL A 178 -11.44 7.22 29.50
CA VAL A 178 -11.76 8.53 28.91
C VAL A 178 -12.88 8.43 27.88
N VAL A 179 -13.04 7.25 27.25
CA VAL A 179 -14.08 7.02 26.22
C VAL A 179 -15.19 6.16 26.82
N PRO A 180 -16.43 6.68 26.94
CA PRO A 180 -17.56 5.88 27.37
C PRO A 180 -17.75 4.64 26.49
N HIS A 181 -17.93 3.48 27.09
CA HIS A 181 -18.17 2.20 26.41
C HIS A 181 -17.01 1.73 25.51
N TYR A 182 -15.76 2.14 25.80
CA TYR A 182 -14.61 1.54 25.11
C TYR A 182 -14.57 0.03 25.40
N PRO A 183 -14.40 -0.83 24.38
CA PRO A 183 -14.42 -2.28 24.59
C PRO A 183 -13.25 -2.73 25.47
N LYS A 184 -13.58 -3.42 26.56
CA LYS A 184 -12.60 -3.91 27.54
C LYS A 184 -11.90 -5.20 27.11
N ASP A 185 -12.38 -5.83 26.06
CA ASP A 185 -11.87 -7.09 25.52
C ASP A 185 -10.76 -6.90 24.45
N TYR A 186 -10.36 -5.66 24.20
CA TYR A 186 -9.19 -5.38 23.40
C TYR A 186 -7.93 -5.65 24.22
N THR A 187 -7.01 -6.42 23.65
CA THR A 187 -5.73 -6.74 24.27
C THR A 187 -4.60 -6.39 23.33
N TYR A 188 -3.47 -5.98 23.89
CA TYR A 188 -2.26 -5.63 23.14
C TYR A 188 -1.20 -6.74 23.18
N GLU A 189 -1.56 -7.93 23.66
CA GLU A 189 -0.67 -9.09 23.73
C GLU A 189 -0.40 -9.71 22.36
N SER A 190 -1.48 -9.92 21.57
CA SER A 190 -1.40 -10.51 20.26
C SER A 190 -1.71 -9.47 19.18
N PHE A 191 -0.76 -9.26 18.27
CA PHE A 191 -0.86 -8.22 17.26
C PHE A 191 -0.21 -8.63 15.95
N ALA A 192 -0.46 -7.85 14.90
CA ALA A 192 0.24 -7.90 13.62
C ALA A 192 0.22 -6.53 12.95
N HIS A 193 1.27 -6.21 12.19
CA HIS A 193 1.27 -5.03 11.32
C HIS A 193 0.73 -5.34 9.93
N VAL A 194 0.83 -6.60 9.52
CA VAL A 194 0.47 -7.06 8.17
C VAL A 194 -0.47 -8.26 8.21
N ARG A 195 -1.44 -8.28 7.32
CA ARG A 195 -2.30 -9.43 7.09
C ARG A 195 -2.39 -9.73 5.60
N LEU A 196 -1.75 -10.81 5.16
CA LEU A 196 -1.73 -11.27 3.76
C LEU A 196 -3.08 -11.81 3.26
N ALA A 197 -4.06 -12.00 4.16
CA ALA A 197 -5.42 -12.41 3.76
C ALA A 197 -6.08 -11.45 2.74
N ARG A 198 -5.53 -10.23 2.59
CA ARG A 198 -5.98 -9.23 1.61
C ARG A 198 -5.33 -9.35 0.23
N VAL A 199 -4.27 -10.15 0.10
CA VAL A 199 -3.60 -10.39 -1.18
C VAL A 199 -4.30 -11.57 -1.86
N PRO A 200 -5.11 -11.33 -2.91
CA PRO A 200 -5.84 -12.40 -3.56
C PRO A 200 -4.87 -13.38 -4.22
N ILE A 201 -5.25 -14.68 -4.25
CA ILE A 201 -4.53 -15.77 -4.93
C ILE A 201 -3.15 -16.07 -4.33
N LEU A 202 -2.30 -15.06 -4.12
CA LEU A 202 -0.92 -15.24 -3.64
C LEU A 202 -0.79 -15.19 -2.10
N GLY A 203 -1.83 -14.77 -1.38
CA GLY A 203 -1.77 -14.58 0.07
C GLY A 203 -1.44 -15.86 0.84
N LEU A 204 -2.08 -16.98 0.49
CA LEU A 204 -1.83 -18.26 1.15
C LEU A 204 -0.42 -18.84 0.88
N PRO A 205 0.05 -18.96 -0.38
CA PRO A 205 1.39 -19.48 -0.64
C PRO A 205 2.49 -18.55 -0.12
N LEU A 206 2.29 -17.24 -0.21
CA LEU A 206 3.24 -16.26 0.33
C LEU A 206 3.32 -16.33 1.86
N ARG A 207 2.18 -16.46 2.54
CA ARG A 207 2.13 -16.68 3.98
C ARG A 207 2.88 -17.96 4.38
N TRP A 208 2.58 -19.08 3.72
CA TRP A 208 3.26 -20.35 4.00
C TRP A 208 4.79 -20.22 3.83
N MET A 209 5.24 -19.52 2.79
CA MET A 209 6.66 -19.28 2.55
C MET A 209 7.27 -18.39 3.65
N LEU A 210 6.60 -17.29 4.01
CA LEU A 210 7.08 -16.36 5.03
C LEU A 210 7.10 -17.00 6.42
N ASP A 211 6.06 -17.73 6.80
CA ASP A 211 5.99 -18.45 8.09
C ASP A 211 7.17 -19.44 8.25
N ARG A 212 7.67 -19.97 7.11
CA ARG A 212 8.78 -20.92 7.10
C ARG A 212 10.16 -20.26 7.08
N THR A 213 10.29 -19.08 6.48
CA THR A 213 11.60 -18.43 6.24
C THR A 213 11.89 -17.30 7.21
N LEU A 214 10.87 -16.65 7.74
CA LEU A 214 10.99 -15.44 8.56
C LEU A 214 10.03 -15.51 9.74
N PRO A 215 10.45 -16.07 10.88
CA PRO A 215 9.58 -16.13 12.06
C PRO A 215 9.17 -14.71 12.49
N ASN A 216 7.91 -14.53 12.88
CA ASN A 216 7.32 -13.26 13.31
C ASN A 216 7.32 -12.13 12.25
N TRP A 217 7.36 -12.48 10.96
CA TRP A 217 7.32 -11.50 9.87
C TRP A 217 6.09 -10.56 9.94
N GLU A 218 4.93 -11.04 10.43
CA GLU A 218 3.71 -10.24 10.61
C GLU A 218 3.93 -9.08 11.60
N GLU A 219 4.89 -9.21 12.52
CA GLU A 219 5.24 -8.20 13.53
C GLU A 219 6.39 -7.30 13.07
N GLY A 220 7.33 -7.85 12.28
CA GLY A 220 8.57 -7.16 11.88
C GLY A 220 8.44 -6.29 10.64
N PHE A 221 7.54 -6.64 9.71
CA PHE A 221 7.39 -5.89 8.45
C PHE A 221 6.30 -4.83 8.55
N ASP A 222 6.63 -3.62 8.15
CA ASP A 222 5.67 -2.54 7.97
C ASP A 222 5.32 -2.39 6.48
N TRP A 223 4.15 -2.90 6.11
CA TRP A 223 3.59 -2.77 4.76
C TRP A 223 2.38 -1.83 4.74
N THR A 224 2.28 -0.96 5.73
CA THR A 224 1.11 -0.10 5.92
C THR A 224 0.77 0.66 4.66
N LEU A 225 1.73 1.38 4.07
CA LEU A 225 1.47 2.17 2.86
C LEU A 225 1.05 1.32 1.67
N LEU A 226 1.68 0.16 1.49
CA LEU A 226 1.39 -0.74 0.38
C LEU A 226 -0.04 -1.30 0.47
N LEU A 227 -0.52 -1.57 1.69
CA LEU A 227 -1.81 -2.21 1.91
C LEU A 227 -2.95 -1.23 2.16
N GLU A 228 -2.63 0.00 2.55
CA GLU A 228 -3.64 1.02 2.88
C GLU A 228 -3.97 1.96 1.72
N ARG A 229 -3.08 2.05 0.73
CA ARG A 229 -3.28 2.90 -0.45
C ARG A 229 -3.35 2.06 -1.71
N GLU A 230 -4.55 1.96 -2.28
CA GLU A 230 -4.80 1.11 -3.44
C GLU A 230 -4.01 1.56 -4.68
N SER A 231 -3.95 2.88 -4.93
CA SER A 231 -3.16 3.44 -6.02
C SER A 231 -1.68 3.07 -5.93
N PHE A 232 -1.11 3.10 -4.73
CA PHE A 232 0.28 2.69 -4.49
C PHE A 232 0.48 1.18 -4.65
N PHE A 233 -0.48 0.37 -4.18
CA PHE A 233 -0.45 -1.09 -4.39
C PHE A 233 -0.48 -1.46 -5.88
N VAL A 234 -1.37 -0.82 -6.65
CA VAL A 234 -1.49 -1.06 -8.09
C VAL A 234 -0.23 -0.59 -8.82
N LEU A 235 0.36 0.55 -8.42
CA LEU A 235 1.61 1.05 -8.97
C LEU A 235 2.77 0.06 -8.73
N CYS A 236 2.96 -0.38 -7.50
CA CYS A 236 4.01 -1.35 -7.16
C CYS A 236 3.81 -2.68 -7.89
N SER A 237 2.57 -3.19 -7.94
CA SER A 237 2.25 -4.44 -8.65
C SER A 237 2.50 -4.33 -10.15
N SER A 238 2.12 -3.22 -10.77
CA SER A 238 2.37 -2.94 -12.20
C SER A 238 3.86 -2.80 -12.48
N ALA A 239 4.62 -2.12 -11.61
CA ALA A 239 6.06 -1.97 -11.74
C ALA A 239 6.80 -3.33 -11.59
N CYS A 240 6.39 -4.16 -10.64
CA CYS A 240 6.93 -5.53 -10.50
C CYS A 240 6.62 -6.39 -11.72
N ALA A 241 5.39 -6.32 -12.25
CA ALA A 241 5.01 -7.03 -13.47
C ALA A 241 5.81 -6.55 -14.67
N LEU A 242 6.01 -5.24 -14.83
CA LEU A 242 6.82 -4.66 -15.88
C LEU A 242 8.28 -5.16 -15.81
N LEU A 243 8.88 -5.12 -14.62
CA LEU A 243 10.25 -5.62 -14.40
C LEU A 243 10.37 -7.11 -14.74
N PHE A 244 9.43 -7.92 -14.25
CA PHE A 244 9.39 -9.35 -14.56
C PHE A 244 9.31 -9.61 -16.08
N LEU A 245 8.44 -8.90 -16.78
CA LEU A 245 8.26 -9.05 -18.23
C LEU A 245 9.47 -8.55 -19.02
N LEU A 246 10.16 -7.51 -18.56
CA LEU A 246 11.44 -7.08 -19.13
C LEU A 246 12.51 -8.17 -19.01
N LEU A 247 12.62 -8.78 -17.82
CA LEU A 247 13.54 -9.90 -17.60
C LEU A 247 13.16 -11.11 -18.47
N LEU A 248 11.87 -11.46 -18.49
CA LEU A 248 11.37 -12.55 -19.36
C LEU A 248 11.71 -12.29 -20.83
N ARG A 249 11.47 -11.07 -21.30
CA ARG A 249 11.81 -10.70 -22.68
C ARG A 249 13.30 -10.77 -22.94
N PHE A 250 14.13 -10.38 -21.98
CA PHE A 250 15.58 -10.52 -22.09
C PHE A 250 15.99 -11.99 -22.24
N PHE A 251 15.47 -12.88 -21.37
CA PHE A 251 15.72 -14.32 -21.42
C PHE A 251 15.21 -14.97 -22.71
N LEU A 252 14.00 -14.61 -23.17
CA LEU A 252 13.47 -15.08 -24.45
C LEU A 252 14.36 -14.65 -25.61
N GLY A 253 14.86 -13.42 -25.58
CA GLY A 253 15.81 -12.94 -26.59
C GLY A 253 17.15 -13.68 -26.56
N TRP A 254 17.68 -13.91 -25.37
CA TRP A 254 18.90 -14.70 -25.18
C TRP A 254 18.70 -16.14 -25.69
N TYR A 255 17.57 -16.78 -25.33
CA TYR A 255 17.22 -18.12 -25.79
C TYR A 255 17.09 -18.20 -27.30
N ALA A 256 16.45 -17.23 -27.93
CA ALA A 256 16.32 -17.15 -29.39
C ALA A 256 17.67 -17.10 -30.08
N ASP A 257 18.62 -16.29 -29.58
CA ASP A 257 19.95 -16.17 -30.20
C ASP A 257 20.82 -17.41 -29.99
N HIS A 258 20.84 -17.98 -28.78
CA HIS A 258 21.82 -19.02 -28.43
C HIS A 258 21.29 -20.46 -28.66
N ARG A 259 19.98 -20.67 -28.60
CA ARG A 259 19.40 -22.02 -28.76
C ARG A 259 18.67 -22.21 -30.08
N LEU A 260 17.93 -21.21 -30.55
CA LEU A 260 17.11 -21.33 -31.74
C LEU A 260 17.80 -20.75 -32.99
N ASN A 261 18.94 -20.08 -32.85
CA ASN A 261 19.66 -19.37 -33.93
C ASN A 261 18.74 -18.48 -34.78
N ILE A 262 17.75 -17.82 -34.12
CA ILE A 262 16.80 -16.94 -34.76
C ILE A 262 17.42 -15.53 -34.83
N SER A 263 17.51 -14.94 -36.04
CA SER A 263 17.92 -13.55 -36.17
C SER A 263 16.90 -12.63 -35.51
N ARG A 264 17.33 -11.83 -34.53
CA ARG A 264 16.45 -10.88 -33.86
C ARG A 264 15.96 -9.81 -34.79
N PHE A 265 14.65 -9.50 -34.71
CA PHE A 265 14.08 -8.32 -35.28
C PHE A 265 14.53 -7.09 -34.47
N ARG A 266 15.55 -6.39 -34.89
CA ARG A 266 16.01 -5.14 -34.29
C ARG A 266 15.36 -3.98 -35.04
N LEU A 267 14.37 -3.33 -34.44
CA LEU A 267 13.74 -2.10 -34.94
C LEU A 267 14.80 -1.08 -35.40
N ARG A 268 15.87 -0.88 -34.61
CA ARG A 268 16.96 0.00 -34.94
C ARG A 268 17.66 -0.38 -36.29
N SER A 269 17.87 -1.66 -36.56
CA SER A 269 18.49 -2.10 -37.81
C SER A 269 17.55 -1.93 -39.00
N GLN A 270 16.25 -1.99 -38.78
CA GLN A 270 15.25 -1.77 -39.82
C GLN A 270 15.10 -0.28 -40.14
N PHE A 271 15.09 0.59 -39.15
CA PHE A 271 15.10 2.03 -39.36
C PHE A 271 16.37 2.49 -40.05
N LEU A 272 17.52 1.96 -39.66
CA LEU A 272 18.79 2.26 -40.36
C LEU A 272 18.79 1.78 -41.83
N LYS A 273 18.28 0.55 -42.09
CA LYS A 273 18.15 0.04 -43.47
C LYS A 273 17.13 0.85 -44.28
N ALA A 274 15.99 1.20 -43.71
CA ALA A 274 15.00 2.06 -44.35
C ALA A 274 15.58 3.44 -44.68
N GLY A 275 16.31 4.06 -43.72
CA GLY A 275 17.01 5.32 -43.94
C GLY A 275 18.04 5.26 -45.06
N THR A 276 18.91 4.25 -45.07
CA THR A 276 19.90 4.09 -46.13
C THR A 276 19.28 3.83 -47.49
N THR A 277 18.12 3.17 -47.57
CA THR A 277 17.39 2.96 -48.83
C THR A 277 16.70 4.25 -49.29
N PHE A 278 16.22 5.07 -48.38
CA PHE A 278 15.54 6.33 -48.69
C PHE A 278 16.53 7.43 -49.16
N PHE A 279 17.73 7.43 -48.62
CA PHE A 279 18.77 8.42 -48.96
C PHE A 279 19.75 7.98 -50.04
N ARG A 280 19.63 6.75 -50.61
CA ARG A 280 20.35 6.41 -51.84
C ARG A 280 19.69 7.14 -53.00
N ALA A 281 20.35 8.16 -53.47
CA ALA A 281 19.95 8.80 -54.69
C ALA A 281 19.86 7.74 -55.84
N PRO A 282 18.84 7.80 -56.70
CA PRO A 282 18.78 6.92 -57.86
C PRO A 282 20.02 7.18 -58.72
N GLU A 283 20.82 6.14 -58.96
CA GLU A 283 21.87 6.24 -59.95
C GLU A 283 21.20 6.58 -61.29
N ILE A 284 21.37 7.83 -61.71
CA ILE A 284 20.96 8.28 -63.05
C ILE A 284 21.88 7.59 -64.01
N LYS A 285 21.34 6.60 -64.77
CA LYS A 285 22.01 6.00 -65.92
C LYS A 285 21.85 6.89 -67.12
#